data_83ae1fe9df3be5a3505cdceed0a1b1d6
#
_entry.id   83ae1fe9df3be5a3505cdceed0a1b1d6
#
_cell.length_a   1.000
_cell.length_b   1.000
_cell.length_c   1.000
_cell.angle_alpha   90.00
_cell.angle_beta   90.00
_cell.angle_gamma   90.00
#
_symmetry.space_group_name_H-M   'P 1'
#
loop_
_entity.id
_entity.type
_entity.pdbx_description
1 polymer ?
#
loop_
_entity_poly.entity_id
_entity_poly.type
_entity_poly.pdbx_seq_one_letter_code
_entity_poly.pdbx_strand_id
1 'polypeptide(L)'
;MRQAAEAAVRGVRALADRPLAAAAASAAVAAAFALLALTALAAHNLSSLTRAWSSQAGMIVYLADGAGEPRARQIAATLEDLPAVERVTYVSPERGLARVRELLAPSDPEVARDLEASLVPASLEVELAPGTLEAARAHPLVQRLERTPGVDEVVFAGDWLARVDALAGGVTRAGFWIALLVAFVGAWVLSVTLRLRHSAAGRDAEARSWELVGASGWLVHGPRMIEGALLGAAGAAFGVIAAWALFDLAREPVLAALGAAFGPVSIEFLPAGEIARMIAFGAALGLVAGLWRGRGERIHALA
;
A
#
# COMPACT_ATOMS: atom_id res chain seq x y z
N MET A 1 40.46 -3.94 -3.37
CA MET A 1 39.93 -3.95 -2.00
C MET A 1 40.42 -2.78 -1.14
N ARG A 2 41.73 -2.47 -1.06
CA ARG A 2 42.22 -1.33 -0.25
C ARG A 2 41.65 0.04 -0.67
N GLN A 3 41.53 0.33 -1.97
CA GLN A 3 40.97 1.61 -2.46
C GLN A 3 39.50 1.80 -2.08
N ALA A 4 38.71 0.72 -2.06
CA ALA A 4 37.28 0.80 -1.64
C ALA A 4 37.18 1.08 -0.12
N ALA A 5 38.04 0.48 0.69
CA ALA A 5 38.09 0.75 2.13
C ALA A 5 38.50 2.19 2.44
N GLU A 6 39.48 2.73 1.72
CA GLU A 6 39.91 4.13 1.87
C GLU A 6 38.81 5.11 1.45
N ALA A 7 38.10 4.83 0.34
CA ALA A 7 36.94 5.63 -0.10
C ALA A 7 35.82 5.62 0.95
N ALA A 8 35.52 4.46 1.55
CA ALA A 8 34.55 4.34 2.62
C ALA A 8 34.93 5.15 3.87
N VAL A 9 36.18 5.05 4.32
CA VAL A 9 36.67 5.81 5.49
C VAL A 9 36.58 7.31 5.24
N ARG A 10 36.95 7.78 4.04
CA ARG A 10 36.83 9.20 3.65
C ARG A 10 35.36 9.64 3.59
N GLY A 11 34.45 8.81 3.04
CA GLY A 11 33.01 9.10 3.00
C GLY A 11 32.42 9.26 4.41
N VAL A 12 32.76 8.36 5.33
CA VAL A 12 32.28 8.42 6.73
C VAL A 12 32.84 9.66 7.45
N ARG A 13 34.14 9.97 7.30
CA ARG A 13 34.73 11.19 7.88
C ARG A 13 34.07 12.46 7.34
N ALA A 14 33.73 12.48 6.05
CA ALA A 14 33.04 13.61 5.45
C ALA A 14 31.68 13.92 6.11
N LEU A 15 30.97 12.91 6.64
CA LEU A 15 29.73 13.10 7.38
C LEU A 15 29.95 13.82 8.70
N ALA A 16 31.03 13.48 9.40
CA ALA A 16 31.37 14.06 10.70
C ALA A 16 31.79 15.55 10.61
N ASP A 17 32.37 15.98 9.49
CA ASP A 17 32.86 17.36 9.34
C ASP A 17 31.76 18.43 9.35
N ARG A 18 30.52 18.09 8.88
CA ARG A 18 29.39 19.04 8.80
C ARG A 18 28.06 18.34 9.12
N PRO A 19 27.79 18.05 10.41
CA PRO A 19 26.65 17.21 10.81
C PRO A 19 25.30 17.86 10.50
N LEU A 20 25.16 19.18 10.64
CA LEU A 20 23.90 19.87 10.34
C LEU A 20 23.49 19.78 8.87
N ALA A 21 24.43 19.92 7.93
CA ALA A 21 24.15 19.79 6.52
C ALA A 21 23.84 18.33 6.13
N ALA A 22 24.48 17.37 6.79
CA ALA A 22 24.17 15.95 6.65
C ALA A 22 22.76 15.65 7.16
N ALA A 23 22.40 16.16 8.32
CA ALA A 23 21.07 16.00 8.93
C ALA A 23 19.97 16.61 8.03
N ALA A 24 20.17 17.82 7.52
CA ALA A 24 19.21 18.47 6.61
C ALA A 24 18.99 17.66 5.32
N ALA A 25 20.08 17.15 4.71
CA ALA A 25 19.98 16.29 3.54
C ALA A 25 19.25 14.97 3.83
N SER A 26 19.58 14.33 4.96
CA SER A 26 18.90 13.10 5.40
C SER A 26 17.45 13.35 5.73
N ALA A 27 17.08 14.51 6.32
CA ALA A 27 15.70 14.85 6.64
C ALA A 27 14.83 14.99 5.39
N ALA A 28 15.34 15.59 4.31
CA ALA A 28 14.60 15.67 3.04
C ALA A 28 14.33 14.27 2.46
N VAL A 29 15.34 13.38 2.50
CA VAL A 29 15.19 11.99 2.08
C VAL A 29 14.24 11.25 3.03
N ALA A 30 14.33 11.47 4.34
CA ALA A 30 13.46 10.84 5.33
C ALA A 30 11.99 11.19 5.11
N ALA A 31 11.67 12.46 4.82
CA ALA A 31 10.29 12.87 4.50
C ALA A 31 9.74 12.13 3.26
N ALA A 32 10.57 11.98 2.22
CA ALA A 32 10.19 11.24 1.01
C ALA A 32 9.91 9.76 1.32
N PHE A 33 10.80 9.12 2.09
CA PHE A 33 10.65 7.71 2.45
C PHE A 33 9.55 7.48 3.49
N ALA A 34 9.27 8.42 4.38
CA ALA A 34 8.11 8.36 5.26
C ALA A 34 6.80 8.32 4.45
N LEU A 35 6.66 9.21 3.45
CA LEU A 35 5.50 9.21 2.57
C LEU A 35 5.39 7.91 1.75
N LEU A 36 6.51 7.41 1.22
CA LEU A 36 6.55 6.14 0.52
C LEU A 36 6.14 4.97 1.42
N ALA A 37 6.65 4.93 2.65
CA ALA A 37 6.33 3.91 3.63
C ALA A 37 4.84 3.95 4.04
N LEU A 38 4.27 5.14 4.27
CA LEU A 38 2.85 5.31 4.58
C LEU A 38 1.95 4.88 3.40
N THR A 39 2.35 5.20 2.17
CA THR A 39 1.62 4.76 0.96
C THR A 39 1.67 3.23 0.82
N ALA A 40 2.84 2.63 1.01
CA ALA A 40 3.01 1.18 0.96
C ALA A 40 2.24 0.49 2.10
N LEU A 41 2.23 1.09 3.30
CA LEU A 41 1.46 0.62 4.45
C LEU A 41 -0.05 0.62 4.17
N ALA A 42 -0.56 1.72 3.61
CA ALA A 42 -1.97 1.82 3.21
C ALA A 42 -2.32 0.75 2.17
N ALA A 43 -1.49 0.57 1.15
CA ALA A 43 -1.66 -0.45 0.13
C ALA A 43 -1.66 -1.87 0.70
N HIS A 44 -0.70 -2.16 1.58
CA HIS A 44 -0.55 -3.47 2.23
C HIS A 44 -1.80 -3.83 3.05
N ASN A 45 -2.23 -2.93 3.95
CA ASN A 45 -3.39 -3.17 4.79
C ASN A 45 -4.70 -3.22 4.00
N LEU A 46 -4.87 -2.35 3.00
CA LEU A 46 -6.05 -2.36 2.17
C LEU A 46 -6.18 -3.65 1.35
N SER A 47 -5.07 -4.15 0.79
CA SER A 47 -5.07 -5.43 0.08
C SER A 47 -5.28 -6.64 1.00
N SER A 48 -4.91 -6.57 2.27
CA SER A 48 -5.19 -7.61 3.25
C SER A 48 -6.68 -7.63 3.65
N LEU A 49 -7.28 -6.44 3.82
CA LEU A 49 -8.71 -6.28 4.09
C LEU A 49 -9.57 -6.79 2.93
N THR A 50 -9.25 -6.38 1.71
CA THR A 50 -10.00 -6.84 0.52
C THR A 50 -9.89 -8.36 0.35
N ARG A 51 -8.72 -8.95 0.62
CA ARG A 51 -8.57 -10.42 0.59
C ARG A 51 -9.38 -11.12 1.69
N ALA A 52 -9.36 -10.60 2.92
CA ALA A 52 -10.13 -11.17 4.02
C ALA A 52 -11.64 -11.12 3.74
N TRP A 53 -12.12 -10.06 3.13
CA TRP A 53 -13.52 -9.93 2.75
C TRP A 53 -13.88 -10.74 1.50
N SER A 54 -12.98 -10.84 0.51
CA SER A 54 -13.22 -11.66 -0.67
C SER A 54 -13.25 -13.16 -0.37
N SER A 55 -12.57 -13.62 0.70
CA SER A 55 -12.66 -15.01 1.14
C SER A 55 -14.01 -15.35 1.81
N GLN A 56 -14.75 -14.32 2.27
CA GLN A 56 -16.12 -14.44 2.77
C GLN A 56 -17.17 -14.02 1.73
N ALA A 57 -16.70 -13.55 0.55
CA ALA A 57 -17.59 -13.09 -0.50
C ALA A 57 -18.27 -14.28 -1.17
N GLY A 58 -19.56 -14.39 -0.89
CA GLY A 58 -20.48 -15.30 -1.54
C GLY A 58 -21.34 -14.57 -2.57
N MET A 59 -22.35 -15.25 -2.99
CA MET A 59 -23.45 -14.74 -3.78
C MET A 59 -24.69 -14.73 -2.92
N ILE A 60 -25.47 -13.67 -2.95
CA ILE A 60 -26.78 -13.58 -2.30
C ILE A 60 -27.82 -13.56 -3.39
N VAL A 61 -28.74 -14.53 -3.33
CA VAL A 61 -29.89 -14.59 -4.23
C VAL A 61 -31.11 -14.14 -3.45
N TYR A 62 -31.61 -12.95 -3.75
CA TYR A 62 -32.86 -12.45 -3.20
C TYR A 62 -34.02 -13.11 -3.87
N LEU A 63 -34.98 -13.56 -3.07
CA LEU A 63 -36.18 -14.24 -3.55
C LEU A 63 -37.30 -13.21 -3.74
N ALA A 64 -38.07 -13.39 -4.80
CA ALA A 64 -39.23 -12.55 -5.07
C ALA A 64 -40.29 -12.71 -3.95
N ASP A 65 -41.05 -11.64 -3.72
CA ASP A 65 -42.15 -11.65 -2.78
C ASP A 65 -43.13 -12.82 -3.07
N GLY A 66 -43.39 -13.62 -2.04
CA GLY A 66 -44.25 -14.80 -2.18
C GLY A 66 -43.58 -16.08 -2.65
N ALA A 67 -42.28 -16.05 -2.94
CA ALA A 67 -41.50 -17.27 -3.15
C ALA A 67 -41.33 -18.01 -1.83
N GLY A 68 -42.23 -18.94 -1.56
CA GLY A 68 -42.21 -19.72 -0.33
C GLY A 68 -40.98 -20.61 -0.17
N GLU A 69 -40.77 -21.11 1.04
CA GLU A 69 -39.68 -22.01 1.40
C GLU A 69 -39.46 -23.21 0.44
N PRO A 70 -40.54 -23.84 -0.13
CA PRO A 70 -40.37 -24.93 -1.11
C PRO A 70 -39.63 -24.48 -2.37
N ARG A 71 -39.91 -23.25 -2.83
CA ARG A 71 -39.23 -22.68 -4.00
C ARG A 71 -37.77 -22.32 -3.70
N ALA A 72 -37.54 -21.76 -2.52
CA ALA A 72 -36.18 -21.48 -2.04
C ALA A 72 -35.31 -22.76 -2.02
N ARG A 73 -35.87 -23.87 -1.54
CA ARG A 73 -35.18 -25.17 -1.52
C ARG A 73 -34.83 -25.69 -2.92
N GLN A 74 -35.75 -25.52 -3.90
CA GLN A 74 -35.46 -25.93 -5.27
C GLN A 74 -34.31 -25.13 -5.90
N ILE A 75 -34.27 -23.80 -5.66
CA ILE A 75 -33.21 -22.92 -6.13
C ILE A 75 -31.91 -23.29 -5.42
N ALA A 76 -31.93 -23.51 -4.11
CA ALA A 76 -30.80 -23.94 -3.33
C ALA A 76 -30.17 -25.24 -3.86
N ALA A 77 -30.98 -26.27 -4.11
CA ALA A 77 -30.47 -27.52 -4.68
C ALA A 77 -29.80 -27.33 -6.06
N THR A 78 -30.33 -26.43 -6.89
CA THR A 78 -29.72 -26.12 -8.18
C THR A 78 -28.38 -25.40 -8.03
N LEU A 79 -28.21 -24.59 -6.96
CA LEU A 79 -26.97 -23.88 -6.65
C LEU A 79 -25.92 -24.81 -6.03
N GLU A 80 -26.33 -25.78 -5.23
CA GLU A 80 -25.45 -26.80 -4.63
C GLU A 80 -24.80 -27.71 -5.67
N ASP A 81 -25.42 -27.87 -6.84
CA ASP A 81 -24.87 -28.63 -7.97
C ASP A 81 -23.69 -27.91 -8.67
N LEU A 82 -23.43 -26.64 -8.33
CA LEU A 82 -22.32 -25.86 -8.91
C LEU A 82 -20.99 -26.22 -8.24
N PRO A 83 -19.94 -26.58 -8.98
CA PRO A 83 -18.62 -26.94 -8.42
C PRO A 83 -17.96 -25.83 -7.58
N ALA A 84 -18.37 -24.58 -7.81
CA ALA A 84 -17.85 -23.41 -7.11
C ALA A 84 -18.55 -23.14 -5.76
N VAL A 85 -19.65 -23.85 -5.45
CA VAL A 85 -20.48 -23.62 -4.26
C VAL A 85 -20.05 -24.58 -3.15
N GLU A 86 -19.72 -24.05 -2.00
CA GLU A 86 -19.40 -24.84 -0.80
C GLU A 86 -20.65 -25.05 0.06
N ARG A 87 -21.51 -24.05 0.16
CA ARG A 87 -22.71 -24.11 0.99
C ARG A 87 -23.78 -23.13 0.52
N VAL A 88 -25.03 -23.51 0.66
CA VAL A 88 -26.19 -22.64 0.47
C VAL A 88 -27.01 -22.59 1.78
N THR A 89 -27.26 -21.37 2.26
CA THR A 89 -28.01 -21.16 3.51
C THR A 89 -29.24 -20.31 3.22
N TYR A 90 -30.42 -20.80 3.58
CA TYR A 90 -31.66 -20.03 3.49
C TYR A 90 -31.77 -19.07 4.68
N VAL A 91 -31.98 -17.80 4.40
CA VAL A 91 -32.24 -16.76 5.40
C VAL A 91 -33.67 -16.26 5.23
N SER A 92 -34.49 -16.52 6.24
CA SER A 92 -35.87 -16.02 6.24
C SER A 92 -35.90 -14.50 6.50
N PRO A 93 -36.99 -13.80 6.09
CA PRO A 93 -37.16 -12.36 6.34
C PRO A 93 -36.96 -11.98 7.82
N GLU A 94 -37.46 -12.82 8.76
CA GLU A 94 -37.32 -12.56 10.19
C GLU A 94 -35.87 -12.66 10.67
N ARG A 95 -35.08 -13.62 10.13
CA ARG A 95 -33.67 -13.77 10.46
C ARG A 95 -32.86 -12.63 9.85
N GLY A 96 -33.17 -12.25 8.60
CA GLY A 96 -32.57 -11.09 7.92
C GLY A 96 -32.83 -9.81 8.71
N LEU A 97 -34.07 -9.57 9.12
CA LEU A 97 -34.45 -8.44 9.95
C LEU A 97 -33.71 -8.41 11.30
N ALA A 98 -33.61 -9.57 11.98
CA ALA A 98 -32.91 -9.66 13.26
C ALA A 98 -31.43 -9.23 13.10
N ARG A 99 -30.77 -9.69 12.02
CA ARG A 99 -29.37 -9.32 11.70
C ARG A 99 -29.23 -7.81 11.37
N VAL A 100 -30.15 -7.24 10.58
CA VAL A 100 -30.15 -5.81 10.27
C VAL A 100 -30.37 -4.96 11.52
N ARG A 101 -31.29 -5.37 12.40
CA ARG A 101 -31.50 -4.69 13.68
C ARG A 101 -30.27 -4.73 14.59
N GLU A 102 -29.57 -5.85 14.66
CA GLU A 102 -28.35 -6.00 15.45
C GLU A 102 -27.23 -5.07 14.92
N LEU A 103 -27.11 -4.94 13.60
CA LEU A 103 -26.13 -4.05 12.97
C LEU A 103 -26.45 -2.56 13.15
N LEU A 104 -27.74 -2.18 13.13
CA LEU A 104 -28.18 -0.79 13.24
C LEU A 104 -28.30 -0.33 14.70
N ALA A 105 -28.57 -1.21 15.63
CA ALA A 105 -28.82 -0.88 17.03
C ALA A 105 -27.73 -0.01 17.69
N PRO A 106 -26.42 -0.19 17.42
CA PRO A 106 -25.37 0.67 17.95
C PRO A 106 -25.36 2.10 17.39
N SER A 107 -25.83 2.27 16.14
CA SER A 107 -25.76 3.56 15.41
C SER A 107 -27.08 4.32 15.47
N ASP A 108 -28.19 3.65 15.34
CA ASP A 108 -29.54 4.21 15.36
C ASP A 108 -30.57 3.24 15.96
N PRO A 109 -30.76 3.26 17.29
CA PRO A 109 -31.65 2.33 17.98
C PRO A 109 -33.13 2.55 17.64
N GLU A 110 -33.57 3.74 17.23
CA GLU A 110 -34.96 4.04 16.89
C GLU A 110 -35.29 3.44 15.53
N VAL A 111 -34.48 3.69 14.52
CA VAL A 111 -34.64 3.09 13.17
C VAL A 111 -34.59 1.55 13.27
N ALA A 112 -33.68 1.01 14.09
CA ALA A 112 -33.58 -0.44 14.26
C ALA A 112 -34.88 -1.08 14.84
N ARG A 113 -35.62 -0.35 15.66
CA ARG A 113 -36.90 -0.85 16.24
C ARG A 113 -38.06 -0.80 15.25
N ASP A 114 -38.09 0.23 14.41
CA ASP A 114 -39.23 0.50 13.51
C ASP A 114 -39.16 -0.29 12.19
N LEU A 115 -38.08 -1.03 11.96
CA LEU A 115 -37.94 -1.89 10.78
C LEU A 115 -38.94 -3.07 10.86
N GLU A 116 -39.72 -3.27 9.79
CA GLU A 116 -40.65 -4.39 9.61
C GLU A 116 -40.03 -5.51 8.77
N ALA A 117 -40.48 -6.76 9.01
CA ALA A 117 -40.00 -7.92 8.24
C ALA A 117 -40.36 -7.86 6.75
N SER A 118 -41.37 -7.08 6.39
CA SER A 118 -41.81 -6.84 5.02
C SER A 118 -40.78 -6.08 4.19
N LEU A 119 -39.83 -5.39 4.82
CA LEU A 119 -38.77 -4.65 4.16
C LEU A 119 -37.53 -5.50 3.83
N VAL A 120 -37.46 -6.71 4.37
CA VAL A 120 -36.32 -7.61 4.17
C VAL A 120 -36.79 -8.86 3.40
N PRO A 121 -36.41 -9.00 2.12
CA PRO A 121 -36.78 -10.19 1.35
C PRO A 121 -36.09 -11.45 1.89
N ALA A 122 -36.71 -12.60 1.66
CA ALA A 122 -36.04 -13.88 1.88
C ALA A 122 -34.85 -14.00 0.94
N SER A 123 -33.77 -14.62 1.38
CA SER A 123 -32.55 -14.76 0.57
C SER A 123 -31.90 -16.13 0.74
N LEU A 124 -31.10 -16.50 -0.27
CA LEU A 124 -30.17 -17.62 -0.21
C LEU A 124 -28.74 -17.04 -0.16
N GLU A 125 -28.06 -17.25 0.94
CA GLU A 125 -26.64 -16.93 1.08
C GLU A 125 -25.83 -18.13 0.56
N VAL A 126 -25.01 -17.88 -0.47
CA VAL A 126 -24.21 -18.90 -1.16
C VAL A 126 -22.75 -18.65 -0.86
N GLU A 127 -22.11 -19.55 -0.14
CA GLU A 127 -20.68 -19.55 0.11
C GLU A 127 -19.96 -20.17 -1.10
N LEU A 128 -19.04 -19.42 -1.69
CA LEU A 128 -18.25 -19.86 -2.83
C LEU A 128 -16.83 -20.27 -2.39
N ALA A 129 -16.28 -21.28 -3.04
CA ALA A 129 -14.89 -21.66 -2.83
C ALA A 129 -13.92 -20.48 -3.13
N PRO A 130 -12.84 -20.32 -2.35
CA PRO A 130 -11.92 -19.22 -2.52
C PRO A 130 -11.38 -19.13 -3.95
N GLY A 131 -11.46 -17.92 -4.55
CA GLY A 131 -10.98 -17.67 -5.91
C GLY A 131 -11.90 -18.11 -7.04
N THR A 132 -13.11 -18.62 -6.76
CA THR A 132 -14.05 -19.09 -7.79
C THR A 132 -15.14 -18.06 -8.14
N LEU A 133 -15.14 -16.88 -7.52
CA LEU A 133 -16.17 -15.84 -7.70
C LEU A 133 -16.38 -15.44 -9.17
N GLU A 134 -15.30 -15.19 -9.92
CA GLU A 134 -15.39 -14.82 -11.34
C GLU A 134 -15.88 -15.99 -12.21
N ALA A 135 -15.46 -17.20 -11.88
CA ALA A 135 -15.93 -18.42 -12.56
C ALA A 135 -17.43 -18.68 -12.28
N ALA A 136 -17.86 -18.47 -11.03
CA ALA A 136 -19.25 -18.57 -10.64
C ALA A 136 -20.13 -17.51 -11.36
N ARG A 137 -19.67 -16.27 -11.41
CA ARG A 137 -20.35 -15.16 -12.13
C ARG A 137 -20.50 -15.45 -13.62
N ALA A 138 -19.46 -15.97 -14.27
CA ALA A 138 -19.47 -16.30 -15.68
C ALA A 138 -20.29 -17.58 -16.00
N HIS A 139 -20.69 -18.32 -14.99
CA HIS A 139 -21.36 -19.61 -15.19
C HIS A 139 -22.78 -19.43 -15.78
N PRO A 140 -23.14 -20.17 -16.85
CA PRO A 140 -24.43 -20.01 -17.52
C PRO A 140 -25.65 -20.24 -16.61
N LEU A 141 -25.55 -21.08 -15.57
CA LEU A 141 -26.62 -21.31 -14.60
C LEU A 141 -26.91 -20.06 -13.78
N VAL A 142 -25.89 -19.31 -13.37
CA VAL A 142 -26.06 -18.06 -12.61
C VAL A 142 -26.77 -17.00 -13.45
N GLN A 143 -26.40 -16.86 -14.70
CA GLN A 143 -27.10 -15.95 -15.64
C GLN A 143 -28.56 -16.34 -15.90
N ARG A 144 -28.89 -17.64 -15.80
CA ARG A 144 -30.27 -18.12 -15.89
C ARG A 144 -31.04 -17.90 -14.60
N LEU A 145 -30.36 -17.92 -13.44
CA LEU A 145 -30.99 -17.66 -12.14
C LEU A 145 -31.67 -16.31 -12.07
N GLU A 146 -31.06 -15.26 -12.61
CA GLU A 146 -31.64 -13.91 -12.70
C GLU A 146 -32.99 -13.89 -13.47
N ARG A 147 -33.20 -14.87 -14.35
CA ARG A 147 -34.42 -15.01 -15.15
C ARG A 147 -35.37 -16.10 -14.62
N THR A 148 -35.02 -16.72 -13.51
CA THR A 148 -35.79 -17.84 -12.94
C THR A 148 -36.94 -17.29 -12.11
N PRO A 149 -38.21 -17.75 -12.37
CA PRO A 149 -39.33 -17.32 -11.57
C PRO A 149 -39.11 -17.62 -10.08
N GLY A 150 -39.27 -16.60 -9.22
CA GLY A 150 -39.04 -16.69 -7.80
C GLY A 150 -37.69 -16.15 -7.33
N VAL A 151 -36.82 -15.71 -8.26
CA VAL A 151 -35.63 -14.91 -7.98
C VAL A 151 -35.94 -13.47 -8.33
N ASP A 152 -35.62 -12.54 -7.44
CA ASP A 152 -35.76 -11.11 -7.66
C ASP A 152 -34.43 -10.53 -8.16
N GLU A 153 -33.36 -10.74 -7.41
CA GLU A 153 -32.03 -10.22 -7.73
C GLU A 153 -30.94 -11.20 -7.29
N VAL A 154 -29.84 -11.24 -8.04
CA VAL A 154 -28.62 -11.96 -7.68
C VAL A 154 -27.50 -10.96 -7.44
N VAL A 155 -27.07 -10.84 -6.19
CA VAL A 155 -26.04 -9.90 -5.78
C VAL A 155 -24.78 -10.68 -5.43
N PHE A 156 -23.70 -10.35 -6.11
CA PHE A 156 -22.40 -10.85 -5.72
C PHE A 156 -21.78 -9.92 -4.69
N ALA A 157 -21.40 -10.47 -3.55
CA ALA A 157 -20.72 -9.71 -2.49
C ALA A 157 -19.42 -9.05 -2.98
N GLY A 158 -18.87 -9.50 -4.10
CA GLY A 158 -17.70 -8.91 -4.76
C GLY A 158 -17.95 -7.63 -5.55
N ASP A 159 -19.17 -7.23 -5.86
CA ASP A 159 -19.41 -6.07 -6.75
C ASP A 159 -19.02 -4.74 -6.09
N TRP A 160 -19.37 -4.55 -4.84
CA TRP A 160 -18.92 -3.39 -4.08
C TRP A 160 -17.44 -3.51 -3.74
N LEU A 161 -16.93 -4.74 -3.46
CA LEU A 161 -15.51 -4.99 -3.22
C LEU A 161 -14.66 -4.64 -4.44
N ALA A 162 -15.09 -5.02 -5.65
CA ALA A 162 -14.39 -4.68 -6.89
C ALA A 162 -14.30 -3.16 -7.09
N ARG A 163 -15.35 -2.42 -6.73
CA ARG A 163 -15.34 -0.94 -6.77
C ARG A 163 -14.39 -0.36 -5.73
N VAL A 164 -14.40 -0.90 -4.50
CA VAL A 164 -13.48 -0.49 -3.43
C VAL A 164 -12.05 -0.82 -3.83
N ASP A 165 -11.79 -1.99 -4.38
CA ASP A 165 -10.45 -2.40 -4.84
C ASP A 165 -9.94 -1.52 -6.01
N ALA A 166 -10.81 -1.16 -6.95
CA ALA A 166 -10.49 -0.23 -8.04
C ALA A 166 -10.14 1.16 -7.51
N LEU A 167 -10.91 1.70 -6.54
CA LEU A 167 -10.62 2.97 -5.87
C LEU A 167 -9.31 2.88 -5.07
N ALA A 168 -9.14 1.83 -4.31
CA ALA A 168 -7.93 1.53 -3.55
C ALA A 168 -6.70 1.46 -4.45
N GLY A 169 -6.80 0.75 -5.56
CA GLY A 169 -5.75 0.67 -6.58
C GLY A 169 -5.45 2.02 -7.22
N GLY A 170 -6.47 2.89 -7.38
CA GLY A 170 -6.31 4.26 -7.83
C GLY A 170 -5.52 5.11 -6.84
N VAL A 171 -5.94 5.11 -5.59
CA VAL A 171 -5.27 5.84 -4.50
C VAL A 171 -3.83 5.36 -4.30
N THR A 172 -3.61 4.05 -4.32
CA THR A 172 -2.28 3.46 -4.19
C THR A 172 -1.36 3.88 -5.34
N ARG A 173 -1.85 3.85 -6.58
CA ARG A 173 -1.07 4.30 -7.75
C ARG A 173 -0.74 5.79 -7.68
N ALA A 174 -1.71 6.63 -7.34
CA ALA A 174 -1.48 8.06 -7.15
C ALA A 174 -0.45 8.32 -6.03
N GLY A 175 -0.61 7.67 -4.88
CA GLY A 175 0.33 7.75 -3.76
C GLY A 175 1.74 7.30 -4.15
N PHE A 176 1.88 6.23 -4.92
CA PHE A 176 3.17 5.78 -5.44
C PHE A 176 3.85 6.83 -6.33
N TRP A 177 3.11 7.44 -7.25
CA TRP A 177 3.67 8.50 -8.11
C TRP A 177 4.06 9.74 -7.34
N ILE A 178 3.25 10.15 -6.36
CA ILE A 178 3.57 11.26 -5.46
C ILE A 178 4.84 10.93 -4.65
N ALA A 179 4.92 9.74 -4.06
CA ALA A 179 6.09 9.30 -3.31
C ALA A 179 7.35 9.25 -4.18
N LEU A 180 7.23 8.79 -5.43
CA LEU A 180 8.33 8.78 -6.39
C LEU A 180 8.79 10.20 -6.74
N LEU A 181 7.86 11.14 -6.96
CA LEU A 181 8.17 12.54 -7.18
C LEU A 181 8.93 13.14 -5.99
N VAL A 182 8.43 12.91 -4.76
CA VAL A 182 9.06 13.40 -3.53
C VAL A 182 10.43 12.76 -3.33
N ALA A 183 10.60 11.47 -3.65
CA ALA A 183 11.89 10.78 -3.61
C ALA A 183 12.89 11.38 -4.64
N PHE A 184 12.41 11.72 -5.82
CA PHE A 184 13.23 12.41 -6.84
C PHE A 184 13.68 13.80 -6.37
N VAL A 185 12.75 14.59 -5.80
CA VAL A 185 13.09 15.90 -5.21
C VAL A 185 14.07 15.73 -4.05
N GLY A 186 13.88 14.75 -3.18
CA GLY A 186 14.82 14.42 -2.10
C GLY A 186 16.20 14.06 -2.59
N ALA A 187 16.29 13.25 -3.64
CA ALA A 187 17.57 12.89 -4.28
C ALA A 187 18.24 14.12 -4.94
N TRP A 188 17.45 15.01 -5.54
CA TRP A 188 17.97 16.25 -6.09
C TRP A 188 18.51 17.18 -5.00
N VAL A 189 17.77 17.41 -3.93
CA VAL A 189 18.23 18.17 -2.75
C VAL A 189 19.51 17.57 -2.19
N LEU A 190 19.56 16.24 -2.03
CA LEU A 190 20.76 15.53 -1.60
C LEU A 190 21.95 15.79 -2.55
N SER A 191 21.73 15.70 -3.86
CA SER A 191 22.76 15.98 -4.87
C SER A 191 23.30 17.40 -4.77
N VAL A 192 22.42 18.40 -4.63
CA VAL A 192 22.80 19.81 -4.46
C VAL A 192 23.58 20.01 -3.16
N THR A 193 23.10 19.41 -2.06
CA THR A 193 23.75 19.51 -0.75
C THR A 193 25.14 18.87 -0.78
N LEU A 194 25.30 17.69 -1.39
CA LEU A 194 26.60 17.06 -1.56
C LEU A 194 27.58 17.93 -2.36
N ARG A 195 27.11 18.59 -3.42
CA ARG A 195 27.95 19.52 -4.22
C ARG A 195 28.41 20.69 -3.37
N LEU A 196 27.51 21.38 -2.69
CA LEU A 196 27.86 22.54 -1.85
C LEU A 196 28.85 22.15 -0.74
N ARG A 197 28.69 20.95 -0.17
CA ARG A 197 29.60 20.43 0.86
C ARG A 197 31.01 20.17 0.29
N HIS A 198 31.08 19.56 -0.89
CA HIS A 198 32.37 19.25 -1.52
C HIS A 198 33.10 20.51 -2.00
N SER A 199 32.37 21.43 -2.63
CA SER A 199 32.92 22.73 -3.06
C SER A 199 33.44 23.54 -1.87
N ALA A 200 32.64 23.69 -0.82
CA ALA A 200 33.01 24.44 0.38
C ALA A 200 34.15 23.82 1.19
N ALA A 201 34.43 22.53 1.01
CA ALA A 201 35.55 21.82 1.66
C ALA A 201 36.84 21.78 0.77
N GLY A 202 36.85 22.40 -0.41
CA GLY A 202 38.00 22.36 -1.34
C GLY A 202 38.24 20.97 -1.98
N ARG A 203 37.37 19.99 -1.72
CA ARG A 203 37.56 18.61 -2.21
C ARG A 203 37.41 18.49 -3.73
N ASP A 204 36.75 19.44 -4.38
CA ASP A 204 36.68 19.49 -5.84
C ASP A 204 38.04 19.86 -6.48
N ALA A 205 38.84 20.71 -5.81
CA ALA A 205 40.19 21.01 -6.22
C ALA A 205 41.14 19.81 -6.03
N GLU A 206 41.03 19.12 -4.92
CA GLU A 206 41.76 17.88 -4.64
C GLU A 206 41.41 16.79 -5.67
N ALA A 207 40.13 16.59 -5.98
CA ALA A 207 39.67 15.63 -6.98
C ALA A 207 40.24 15.91 -8.37
N ARG A 208 40.29 17.18 -8.78
CA ARG A 208 40.92 17.59 -10.04
C ARG A 208 42.43 17.29 -10.06
N SER A 209 43.15 17.52 -8.94
CA SER A 209 44.57 17.18 -8.83
C SER A 209 44.80 15.69 -9.05
N TRP A 210 43.95 14.84 -8.48
CA TRP A 210 44.00 13.39 -8.68
C TRP A 210 43.69 12.97 -10.12
N GLU A 211 42.71 13.62 -10.79
CA GLU A 211 42.43 13.41 -12.21
C GLU A 211 43.62 13.73 -13.10
N LEU A 212 44.32 14.82 -12.83
CA LEU A 212 45.52 15.23 -13.59
C LEU A 212 46.69 14.24 -13.45
N VAL A 213 46.80 13.55 -12.33
CA VAL A 213 47.84 12.52 -12.08
C VAL A 213 47.41 11.14 -12.63
N GLY A 214 46.22 11.05 -13.26
CA GLY A 214 45.73 9.80 -13.86
C GLY A 214 45.10 8.83 -12.85
N ALA A 215 44.60 9.32 -11.73
CA ALA A 215 43.91 8.48 -10.76
C ALA A 215 42.64 7.84 -11.34
N SER A 216 42.31 6.62 -10.91
CA SER A 216 41.12 5.93 -11.36
C SER A 216 39.85 6.70 -10.95
N GLY A 217 38.81 6.70 -11.82
CA GLY A 217 37.55 7.40 -11.54
C GLY A 217 36.86 6.97 -10.23
N TRP A 218 37.14 5.74 -9.77
CA TRP A 218 36.67 5.26 -8.45
C TRP A 218 37.35 5.99 -7.28
N LEU A 219 38.61 6.29 -7.39
CA LEU A 219 39.34 7.03 -6.34
C LEU A 219 38.83 8.47 -6.22
N VAL A 220 38.42 9.07 -7.33
CA VAL A 220 37.91 10.44 -7.42
C VAL A 220 36.46 10.55 -6.97
N HIS A 221 35.59 9.64 -7.45
CA HIS A 221 34.15 9.74 -7.23
C HIS A 221 33.62 8.82 -6.11
N GLY A 222 34.36 7.74 -5.79
CA GLY A 222 33.95 6.74 -4.80
C GLY A 222 33.57 7.31 -3.43
N PRO A 223 34.37 8.21 -2.82
CA PRO A 223 34.02 8.79 -1.52
C PRO A 223 32.66 9.52 -1.54
N ARG A 224 32.37 10.25 -2.61
CA ARG A 224 31.11 10.99 -2.78
C ARG A 224 29.89 10.07 -2.99
N MET A 225 30.10 8.99 -3.74
CA MET A 225 29.08 7.95 -3.93
C MET A 225 28.72 7.27 -2.62
N ILE A 226 29.74 6.92 -1.82
CA ILE A 226 29.56 6.26 -0.51
C ILE A 226 28.90 7.22 0.47
N GLU A 227 29.32 8.49 0.54
CA GLU A 227 28.66 9.51 1.36
C GLU A 227 27.17 9.63 0.98
N GLY A 228 26.86 9.71 -0.31
CA GLY A 228 25.50 9.76 -0.81
C GLY A 228 24.68 8.52 -0.44
N ALA A 229 25.25 7.33 -0.62
CA ALA A 229 24.60 6.06 -0.26
C ALA A 229 24.28 5.97 1.23
N LEU A 230 25.21 6.41 2.10
CA LEU A 230 24.99 6.42 3.55
C LEU A 230 23.90 7.41 3.96
N LEU A 231 23.90 8.62 3.39
CA LEU A 231 22.86 9.62 3.64
C LEU A 231 21.49 9.17 3.14
N GLY A 232 21.47 8.54 1.96
CA GLY A 232 20.23 7.97 1.40
C GLY A 232 19.68 6.82 2.21
N ALA A 233 20.53 5.89 2.65
CA ALA A 233 20.15 4.78 3.54
C ALA A 233 19.67 5.27 4.91
N ALA A 234 20.40 6.21 5.52
CA ALA A 234 20.02 6.81 6.80
C ALA A 234 18.69 7.56 6.68
N GLY A 235 18.52 8.37 5.63
CA GLY A 235 17.25 9.06 5.35
C GLY A 235 16.10 8.08 5.19
N ALA A 236 16.27 7.00 4.42
CA ALA A 236 15.24 5.98 4.26
C ALA A 236 14.90 5.28 5.59
N ALA A 237 15.91 4.94 6.39
CA ALA A 237 15.70 4.34 7.71
C ALA A 237 14.92 5.27 8.65
N PHE A 238 15.31 6.54 8.73
CA PHE A 238 14.58 7.55 9.52
C PHE A 238 13.16 7.77 9.00
N GLY A 239 12.95 7.74 7.68
CA GLY A 239 11.62 7.82 7.07
C GLY A 239 10.72 6.65 7.48
N VAL A 240 11.24 5.43 7.44
CA VAL A 240 10.52 4.24 7.90
C VAL A 240 10.22 4.30 9.39
N ILE A 241 11.17 4.75 10.22
CA ILE A 241 10.97 4.93 11.67
C ILE A 241 9.88 5.98 11.93
N ALA A 242 9.88 7.09 11.20
CA ALA A 242 8.83 8.11 11.31
C ALA A 242 7.45 7.56 10.90
N ALA A 243 7.38 6.78 9.82
CA ALA A 243 6.16 6.11 9.40
C ALA A 243 5.68 5.09 10.45
N TRP A 244 6.59 4.34 11.06
CA TRP A 244 6.27 3.41 12.15
C TRP A 244 5.71 4.15 13.38
N ALA A 245 6.32 5.26 13.77
CA ALA A 245 5.85 6.06 14.91
C ALA A 245 4.45 6.64 14.64
N LEU A 246 4.18 7.11 13.42
CA LEU A 246 2.85 7.58 13.00
C LEU A 246 1.83 6.44 12.98
N PHE A 247 2.23 5.27 12.50
CA PHE A 247 1.39 4.06 12.52
C PHE A 247 1.02 3.66 13.95
N ASP A 248 1.98 3.62 14.85
CA ASP A 248 1.77 3.24 16.25
C ASP A 248 0.82 4.22 16.95
N LEU A 249 0.99 5.53 16.71
CA LEU A 249 0.11 6.58 17.23
C LEU A 249 -1.32 6.51 16.65
N ALA A 250 -1.45 6.17 15.38
CA ALA A 250 -2.74 6.13 14.68
C ALA A 250 -3.45 4.77 14.81
N ARG A 251 -2.76 3.73 15.23
CA ARG A 251 -3.25 2.35 15.22
C ARG A 251 -4.56 2.18 16.01
N GLU A 252 -4.61 2.65 17.25
CA GLU A 252 -5.79 2.47 18.10
C GLU A 252 -7.02 3.20 17.57
N PRO A 253 -6.98 4.51 17.25
CA PRO A 253 -8.16 5.21 16.73
C PRO A 253 -8.61 4.66 15.36
N VAL A 254 -7.68 4.21 14.52
CA VAL A 254 -8.02 3.59 13.22
C VAL A 254 -8.70 2.23 13.42
N LEU A 255 -8.18 1.39 14.31
CA LEU A 255 -8.80 0.10 14.65
C LEU A 255 -10.19 0.28 15.25
N ALA A 256 -10.38 1.27 16.12
CA ALA A 256 -11.69 1.57 16.70
C ALA A 256 -12.70 2.00 15.63
N ALA A 257 -12.30 2.90 14.71
CA ALA A 257 -13.15 3.38 13.63
C ALA A 257 -13.49 2.27 12.61
N LEU A 258 -12.50 1.47 12.21
CA LEU A 258 -12.70 0.34 11.29
C LEU A 258 -13.51 -0.77 11.95
N GLY A 259 -13.25 -1.07 13.22
CA GLY A 259 -13.97 -2.09 13.98
C GLY A 259 -15.45 -1.76 14.14
N ALA A 260 -15.78 -0.49 14.37
CA ALA A 260 -17.16 -0.03 14.44
C ALA A 260 -17.90 -0.14 13.10
N ALA A 261 -17.20 0.08 11.97
CA ALA A 261 -17.81 0.07 10.64
C ALA A 261 -17.83 -1.31 9.99
N PHE A 262 -16.84 -2.17 10.26
CA PHE A 262 -16.57 -3.38 9.47
C PHE A 262 -16.36 -4.64 10.32
N GLY A 263 -16.49 -4.55 11.65
CA GLY A 263 -16.20 -5.65 12.56
C GLY A 263 -14.70 -5.80 12.88
N PRO A 264 -14.28 -6.92 13.49
CA PRO A 264 -12.91 -7.10 13.94
C PRO A 264 -11.92 -7.10 12.74
N VAL A 265 -11.06 -6.10 12.71
CA VAL A 265 -10.04 -5.87 11.67
C VAL A 265 -8.66 -5.87 12.31
N SER A 266 -7.68 -6.49 11.65
CA SER A 266 -6.27 -6.38 12.02
C SER A 266 -5.53 -5.50 11.03
N ILE A 267 -4.73 -4.57 11.55
CA ILE A 267 -3.78 -3.79 10.75
C ILE A 267 -2.36 -4.11 11.20
N GLU A 268 -1.49 -4.30 10.24
CA GLU A 268 -0.10 -4.67 10.49
C GLU A 268 0.85 -3.66 9.85
N PHE A 269 2.01 -3.48 10.46
CA PHE A 269 3.06 -2.67 9.85
C PHE A 269 3.73 -3.45 8.70
N LEU A 270 4.54 -2.73 7.90
CA LEU A 270 5.23 -3.31 6.75
C LEU A 270 6.15 -4.47 7.15
N PRO A 271 6.19 -5.57 6.39
CA PRO A 271 7.07 -6.69 6.65
C PRO A 271 8.54 -6.30 6.48
N ALA A 272 9.42 -6.95 7.24
CA ALA A 272 10.86 -6.64 7.27
C ALA A 272 11.52 -6.65 5.88
N GLY A 273 11.04 -7.50 4.96
CA GLY A 273 11.53 -7.55 3.59
C GLY A 273 11.25 -6.26 2.79
N GLU A 274 10.12 -5.59 3.03
CA GLU A 274 9.79 -4.33 2.38
C GLU A 274 10.60 -3.17 2.97
N ILE A 275 10.78 -3.17 4.28
CA ILE A 275 11.64 -2.21 4.98
C ILE A 275 13.07 -2.30 4.44
N ALA A 276 13.62 -3.49 4.31
CA ALA A 276 14.95 -3.71 3.75
C ALA A 276 15.07 -3.20 2.31
N ARG A 277 14.04 -3.45 1.47
CA ARG A 277 13.99 -2.94 0.09
C ARG A 277 13.95 -1.41 0.04
N MET A 278 13.21 -0.76 0.92
CA MET A 278 13.15 0.70 1.02
C MET A 278 14.50 1.29 1.40
N ILE A 279 15.20 0.73 2.38
CA ILE A 279 16.52 1.17 2.81
C ILE A 279 17.54 0.97 1.68
N ALA A 280 17.53 -0.18 1.01
CA ALA A 280 18.38 -0.46 -0.14
C ALA A 280 18.12 0.51 -1.31
N PHE A 281 16.85 0.83 -1.58
CA PHE A 281 16.47 1.82 -2.58
C PHE A 281 16.96 3.22 -2.22
N GLY A 282 16.86 3.63 -0.96
CA GLY A 282 17.41 4.88 -0.44
C GLY A 282 18.93 4.96 -0.62
N ALA A 283 19.65 3.89 -0.31
CA ALA A 283 21.08 3.78 -0.56
C ALA A 283 21.42 3.92 -2.05
N ALA A 284 20.69 3.25 -2.93
CA ALA A 284 20.89 3.32 -4.38
C ALA A 284 20.63 4.74 -4.93
N LEU A 285 19.56 5.40 -4.50
CA LEU A 285 19.27 6.80 -4.87
C LEU A 285 20.38 7.74 -4.41
N GLY A 286 20.85 7.56 -3.18
CA GLY A 286 21.96 8.36 -2.65
C GLY A 286 23.26 8.15 -3.40
N LEU A 287 23.55 6.93 -3.80
CA LEU A 287 24.70 6.58 -4.64
C LEU A 287 24.63 7.29 -5.99
N VAL A 288 23.49 7.24 -6.66
CA VAL A 288 23.25 7.94 -7.94
C VAL A 288 23.36 9.45 -7.78
N ALA A 289 22.79 10.02 -6.70
CA ALA A 289 22.89 11.44 -6.38
C ALA A 289 24.36 11.89 -6.20
N GLY A 290 25.20 11.03 -5.62
CA GLY A 290 26.64 11.25 -5.49
C GLY A 290 27.40 11.25 -6.81
N LEU A 291 26.91 10.54 -7.84
CA LEU A 291 27.49 10.51 -9.18
C LEU A 291 27.10 11.71 -10.05
N TRP A 292 25.99 12.36 -9.76
CA TRP A 292 25.44 13.40 -10.63
C TRP A 292 26.35 14.62 -10.71
N ARG A 293 27.13 14.72 -11.80
CA ARG A 293 27.84 15.91 -12.20
C ARG A 293 26.89 16.87 -12.92
N GLY A 294 26.73 18.10 -12.42
CA GLY A 294 26.02 19.13 -13.18
C GLY A 294 26.80 19.46 -14.46
N ARG A 295 26.08 19.57 -15.56
CA ARG A 295 26.62 19.94 -16.88
C ARG A 295 27.35 21.30 -16.93
N GLY A 296 27.32 22.10 -15.84
CA GLY A 296 27.87 23.45 -15.81
C GLY A 296 29.41 23.55 -15.85
N GLU A 297 30.15 22.49 -15.52
CA GLU A 297 31.62 22.57 -15.45
C GLU A 297 32.33 22.39 -16.80
N ARG A 298 31.62 21.95 -17.86
CA ARG A 298 32.24 21.80 -19.20
C ARG A 298 32.39 23.13 -19.98
N ILE A 299 31.69 24.18 -19.58
CA ILE A 299 31.67 25.46 -20.33
C ILE A 299 32.87 26.33 -19.95
N HIS A 300 33.45 26.17 -18.76
CA HIS A 300 34.64 26.94 -18.36
C HIS A 300 35.97 26.27 -18.69
N ALA A 301 35.98 25.11 -19.29
CA ALA A 301 37.21 24.44 -19.75
C ALA A 301 37.54 24.75 -21.22
N LEU A 302 36.73 25.56 -21.92
CA LEU A 302 36.90 25.94 -23.31
C LEU A 302 37.00 27.47 -23.52
N ALA A 303 37.07 28.25 -22.42
CA ALA A 303 37.42 29.67 -22.41
C ALA A 303 38.76 29.85 -21.66
#